data_0d62c6eae8c786360a0f8bf684a8ef41
#
_entry.id   0d62c6eae8c786360a0f8bf684a8ef41
#
_cell.length_a   1.000
_cell.length_b   1.000
_cell.length_c   1.000
_cell.angle_alpha   90.00
_cell.angle_beta   90.00
_cell.angle_gamma   90.00
#
_symmetry.space_group_name_H-M   'P 1'
#
loop_
_entity.id
_entity.type
_entity.pdbx_description
1 polymer ?
#
loop_
_entity_poly.entity_id
_entity_poly.type
_entity_poly.pdbx_seq_one_letter_code
_entity_poly.pdbx_strand_id
1 'polypeptide(L)'
;KVEAIIREEMDGLGAQEILMSSLQPKENWLQTNRWDAMDVLFKIPSQTKKEYALGPTHEEIVTPLVKAFVSSYKSLPVAVYQIQTKFRDELRAKSGVLRGREFVMKDLYSFHLTQADLELFYQKAMQTYLQVFARCGLQTKVVEASGGAFTKKFSHEFQVLTDAGEDKILTSPSWMYGQNSEVATLEEGDACPDHPEEKLEWRKGVEVGNIFDLGSKFAEAFDLAVTNEAGERQPVLMGCYGIGVSRLVGTIVEACHDERGIIWPKNVAPYQVELISLRSKDEAMQARISEVALGLYEDLMKQGIEVLWDDRANASPGEKFADADLIGLPLRLVVSEKMLKENSVEWKERVKLEAQMVKLEDVVEMVGEFVSS
;
A
#
# COMPACT_ATOMS: atom_id res chain seq x y z
N LYS A 1 -4.67 -8.78 0.34
CA LYS A 1 -4.15 -8.68 -1.03
C LYS A 1 -3.03 -7.64 -1.12
N VAL A 2 -3.22 -6.40 -0.70
CA VAL A 2 -2.17 -5.37 -0.69
C VAL A 2 -0.93 -5.84 0.08
N GLU A 3 -1.10 -6.40 1.28
CA GLU A 3 0.01 -6.97 2.05
C GLU A 3 0.70 -8.14 1.35
N ALA A 4 -0.05 -8.97 0.62
CA ALA A 4 0.52 -10.08 -0.14
C ALA A 4 1.44 -9.56 -1.26
N ILE A 5 0.98 -8.56 -2.04
CA ILE A 5 1.78 -7.91 -3.08
C ILE A 5 3.05 -7.30 -2.47
N ILE A 6 2.92 -6.59 -1.35
CA ILE A 6 4.07 -5.98 -0.68
C ILE A 6 5.06 -7.06 -0.23
N ARG A 7 4.58 -8.16 0.37
CA ARG A 7 5.42 -9.26 0.86
C ARG A 7 6.21 -9.92 -0.26
N GLU A 8 5.55 -10.24 -1.38
CA GLU A 8 6.19 -10.82 -2.56
C GLU A 8 7.32 -9.93 -3.10
N GLU A 9 7.09 -8.63 -3.20
CA GLU A 9 8.09 -7.69 -3.69
C GLU A 9 9.25 -7.47 -2.69
N MET A 10 8.97 -7.48 -1.38
CA MET A 10 10.04 -7.38 -0.36
C MET A 10 10.89 -8.66 -0.32
N ASP A 11 10.28 -9.83 -0.45
CA ASP A 11 10.99 -11.10 -0.54
C ASP A 11 11.83 -11.15 -1.82
N GLY A 12 11.29 -10.67 -2.96
CA GLY A 12 12.02 -10.53 -4.22
C GLY A 12 13.21 -9.56 -4.14
N LEU A 13 13.15 -8.54 -3.28
CA LEU A 13 14.26 -7.64 -2.98
C LEU A 13 15.37 -8.31 -2.14
N GLY A 14 15.09 -9.50 -1.57
CA GLY A 14 15.99 -10.25 -0.69
C GLY A 14 15.91 -9.85 0.78
N ALA A 15 14.85 -9.14 1.19
CA ALA A 15 14.61 -8.80 2.59
C ALA A 15 13.93 -9.96 3.34
N GLN A 16 14.15 -10.05 4.65
CA GLN A 16 13.60 -11.09 5.51
C GLN A 16 12.47 -10.52 6.36
N GLU A 17 11.30 -11.19 6.36
CA GLU A 17 10.18 -10.80 7.21
C GLU A 17 10.44 -11.14 8.66
N ILE A 18 10.26 -10.18 9.55
CA ILE A 18 10.36 -10.34 11.01
C ILE A 18 9.14 -9.68 11.68
N LEU A 19 8.95 -9.90 12.95
CA LEU A 19 7.96 -9.20 13.76
C LEU A 19 8.62 -8.65 15.03
N MET A 20 8.57 -7.33 15.19
CA MET A 20 9.15 -6.65 16.35
C MET A 20 8.07 -6.17 17.32
N SER A 21 8.46 -5.82 18.55
CA SER A 21 7.52 -5.33 19.57
C SER A 21 6.98 -3.95 19.23
N SER A 22 5.64 -3.78 19.28
CA SER A 22 4.99 -2.47 19.19
C SER A 22 5.18 -1.65 20.49
N LEU A 23 5.33 -2.32 21.64
CA LEU A 23 5.64 -1.67 22.90
C LEU A 23 7.16 -1.54 23.04
N GLN A 24 7.65 -0.31 23.01
CA GLN A 24 9.06 0.01 22.91
C GLN A 24 9.58 0.66 24.20
N PRO A 25 10.72 0.21 24.76
CA PRO A 25 11.26 0.76 26.00
C PRO A 25 11.78 2.18 25.80
N LYS A 26 11.52 3.06 26.77
CA LYS A 26 11.98 4.46 26.79
C LYS A 26 13.48 4.60 26.61
N GLU A 27 14.23 3.67 27.19
CA GLU A 27 15.69 3.67 27.17
C GLU A 27 16.27 3.70 25.75
N ASN A 28 15.63 2.99 24.80
CA ASN A 28 16.05 2.99 23.41
C ASN A 28 15.81 4.37 22.74
N TRP A 29 14.69 4.99 23.05
CA TRP A 29 14.33 6.33 22.54
C TRP A 29 15.24 7.44 23.10
N LEU A 30 15.72 7.28 24.32
CA LEU A 30 16.69 8.19 24.92
C LEU A 30 18.06 8.10 24.23
N GLN A 31 18.49 6.92 23.77
CA GLN A 31 19.76 6.77 23.04
C GLN A 31 19.78 7.55 21.72
N THR A 32 18.65 7.66 21.05
CA THR A 32 18.50 8.43 19.80
C THR A 32 18.13 9.89 20.03
N ASN A 33 17.94 10.33 21.28
CA ASN A 33 17.42 11.65 21.65
C ASN A 33 16.03 11.96 21.06
N ARG A 34 15.23 10.93 20.75
CA ARG A 34 13.90 11.11 20.10
C ARG A 34 12.73 11.01 21.09
N TRP A 35 12.96 10.64 22.36
CA TRP A 35 11.88 10.50 23.35
C TRP A 35 11.04 11.77 23.52
N ASP A 36 11.67 12.93 23.60
CA ASP A 36 10.98 14.22 23.76
C ASP A 36 10.91 15.05 22.47
N ALA A 37 11.70 14.68 21.46
CA ALA A 37 11.74 15.37 20.18
C ALA A 37 10.71 14.85 19.16
N MET A 38 10.06 13.70 19.42
CA MET A 38 9.07 13.13 18.53
C MET A 38 7.66 13.45 19.02
N ASP A 39 7.04 14.48 18.45
CA ASP A 39 5.74 15.03 18.89
C ASP A 39 4.58 14.02 18.80
N VAL A 40 4.67 13.03 17.91
CA VAL A 40 3.62 12.03 17.70
C VAL A 40 3.80 10.75 18.52
N LEU A 41 4.66 10.77 19.53
CA LEU A 41 4.97 9.59 20.32
C LEU A 41 3.92 9.36 21.42
N PHE A 42 3.17 8.25 21.36
CA PHE A 42 2.36 7.79 22.49
C PHE A 42 3.25 7.26 23.61
N LYS A 43 3.32 7.96 24.73
CA LYS A 43 4.08 7.57 25.94
C LYS A 43 3.16 6.89 26.94
N ILE A 44 3.52 5.68 27.38
CA ILE A 44 2.68 4.83 28.22
C ILE A 44 3.42 4.51 29.53
N PRO A 45 2.89 4.91 30.71
CA PRO A 45 3.42 4.51 31.99
C PRO A 45 3.00 3.06 32.31
N SER A 46 3.94 2.26 32.81
CA SER A 46 3.68 0.90 33.29
C SER A 46 3.39 0.86 34.79
N GLN A 47 2.70 -0.16 35.25
CA GLN A 47 2.51 -0.45 36.67
C GLN A 47 3.86 -0.67 37.42
N THR A 48 4.90 -1.08 36.69
CA THR A 48 6.26 -1.25 37.24
C THR A 48 7.06 0.05 37.31
N LYS A 49 6.42 1.20 37.11
CA LYS A 49 7.04 2.54 37.05
C LYS A 49 8.04 2.72 35.88
N LYS A 50 8.08 1.81 34.93
CA LYS A 50 8.79 2.01 33.66
C LYS A 50 7.90 2.76 32.69
N GLU A 51 8.51 3.44 31.74
CA GLU A 51 7.82 4.12 30.66
C GLU A 51 8.13 3.43 29.31
N TYR A 52 7.15 3.38 28.47
CA TYR A 52 7.22 2.80 27.13
C TYR A 52 6.61 3.76 26.11
N ALA A 53 6.93 3.54 24.84
CA ALA A 53 6.23 4.15 23.74
C ALA A 53 5.47 3.08 22.91
N LEU A 54 4.35 3.44 22.32
CA LEU A 54 3.81 2.67 21.19
C LEU A 54 4.56 3.06 19.93
N GLY A 55 5.05 2.07 19.19
CA GLY A 55 5.96 2.28 18.07
C GLY A 55 5.34 3.06 16.90
N PRO A 56 5.78 4.29 16.63
CA PRO A 56 5.45 5.04 15.42
C PRO A 56 6.33 4.63 14.23
N THR A 57 7.47 4.04 14.53
CA THR A 57 8.54 3.51 13.67
C THR A 57 9.44 2.57 14.50
N HIS A 58 10.41 1.87 13.92
CA HIS A 58 11.16 0.82 14.64
C HIS A 58 12.69 0.93 14.56
N GLU A 59 13.26 2.08 14.20
CA GLU A 59 14.72 2.27 14.20
C GLU A 59 15.32 1.93 15.56
N GLU A 60 14.66 2.34 16.65
CA GLU A 60 15.08 2.13 18.04
C GLU A 60 15.00 0.67 18.49
N ILE A 61 14.33 -0.19 17.74
CA ILE A 61 14.17 -1.62 18.02
C ILE A 61 15.03 -2.47 17.07
N VAL A 62 14.99 -2.17 15.77
CA VAL A 62 15.72 -2.98 14.79
C VAL A 62 17.22 -2.81 14.90
N THR A 63 17.72 -1.61 15.24
CA THR A 63 19.16 -1.37 15.36
C THR A 63 19.82 -2.22 16.45
N PRO A 64 19.34 -2.22 17.73
CA PRO A 64 19.90 -3.11 18.74
C PRO A 64 19.62 -4.59 18.46
N LEU A 65 18.52 -4.93 17.77
CA LEU A 65 18.27 -6.30 17.34
C LEU A 65 19.34 -6.76 16.36
N VAL A 66 19.60 -6.03 15.29
CA VAL A 66 20.62 -6.37 14.29
C VAL A 66 22.01 -6.40 14.91
N LYS A 67 22.33 -5.50 15.84
CA LYS A 67 23.60 -5.53 16.60
C LYS A 67 23.85 -6.87 17.29
N ALA A 68 22.81 -7.53 17.78
CA ALA A 68 22.95 -8.83 18.44
C ALA A 68 23.35 -9.97 17.49
N PHE A 69 23.11 -9.83 16.17
CA PHE A 69 23.36 -10.85 15.17
C PHE A 69 24.50 -10.52 14.21
N VAL A 70 24.80 -9.24 13.99
CA VAL A 70 25.81 -8.77 13.02
C VAL A 70 27.07 -8.34 13.77
N SER A 71 28.12 -9.17 13.72
CA SER A 71 29.41 -8.92 14.35
C SER A 71 30.57 -8.72 13.37
N SER A 72 30.37 -9.04 12.10
CA SER A 72 31.39 -8.99 11.05
C SER A 72 30.84 -8.40 9.77
N TYR A 73 31.69 -7.73 8.99
CA TYR A 73 31.36 -7.23 7.66
C TYR A 73 30.81 -8.32 6.72
N LYS A 74 31.20 -9.59 6.93
CA LYS A 74 30.71 -10.74 6.13
C LYS A 74 29.21 -11.01 6.31
N SER A 75 28.61 -10.45 7.36
CA SER A 75 27.17 -10.56 7.61
C SER A 75 26.37 -9.44 6.92
N LEU A 76 27.04 -8.51 6.22
CA LEU A 76 26.41 -7.41 5.50
C LEU A 76 26.49 -7.62 3.98
N PRO A 77 25.54 -7.12 3.16
CA PRO A 77 24.36 -6.39 3.61
C PRO A 77 23.28 -7.29 4.23
N VAL A 78 22.45 -6.71 5.10
CA VAL A 78 21.28 -7.37 5.66
C VAL A 78 20.07 -6.45 5.47
N ALA A 79 18.93 -7.00 5.08
CA ALA A 79 17.67 -6.28 5.00
C ALA A 79 16.56 -7.07 5.71
N VAL A 80 15.82 -6.39 6.58
CA VAL A 80 14.69 -6.97 7.32
C VAL A 80 13.48 -6.05 7.22
N TYR A 81 12.29 -6.64 7.16
CA TYR A 81 11.05 -5.87 7.13
C TYR A 81 9.97 -6.49 8.02
N GLN A 82 8.96 -5.70 8.30
CA GLN A 82 7.73 -6.16 8.94
C GLN A 82 6.52 -5.46 8.32
N ILE A 83 5.35 -6.09 8.46
CA ILE A 83 4.06 -5.46 8.23
C ILE A 83 3.35 -5.45 9.58
N GLN A 84 3.20 -4.26 10.18
CA GLN A 84 2.75 -4.15 11.55
C GLN A 84 2.02 -2.83 11.80
N THR A 85 1.10 -2.86 12.78
CA THR A 85 0.43 -1.67 13.29
C THR A 85 1.42 -0.68 13.90
N LYS A 86 1.30 0.59 13.50
CA LYS A 86 2.01 1.74 14.05
C LYS A 86 1.04 2.67 14.76
N PHE A 87 1.57 3.44 15.69
CA PHE A 87 0.80 4.36 16.51
C PHE A 87 1.45 5.75 16.46
N ARG A 88 0.67 6.75 16.08
CA ARG A 88 1.10 8.15 16.07
C ARG A 88 0.02 9.02 16.70
N ASP A 89 0.38 9.79 17.71
CA ASP A 89 -0.54 10.73 18.39
C ASP A 89 -0.79 11.96 17.51
N GLU A 90 -1.41 11.71 16.37
CA GLU A 90 -1.73 12.74 15.40
C GLU A 90 -2.73 13.75 15.97
N LEU A 91 -2.35 15.01 15.99
CA LEU A 91 -3.22 16.10 16.47
C LEU A 91 -4.52 16.20 15.64
N ARG A 92 -4.44 15.92 14.34
CA ARG A 92 -5.55 16.00 13.39
C ARG A 92 -5.65 14.73 12.57
N ALA A 93 -6.13 13.64 13.19
CA ALA A 93 -6.57 12.48 12.44
C ALA A 93 -7.78 12.86 11.58
N LYS A 94 -7.74 12.54 10.29
CA LYS A 94 -8.79 12.92 9.31
C LYS A 94 -8.76 12.00 8.09
N SER A 95 -9.77 12.14 7.23
CA SER A 95 -9.85 11.44 5.95
C SER A 95 -9.80 9.91 6.09
N GLY A 96 -10.49 9.37 7.12
CA GLY A 96 -10.60 7.93 7.35
C GLY A 96 -9.23 7.26 7.51
N VAL A 97 -8.94 6.27 6.67
CA VAL A 97 -7.71 5.49 6.71
C VAL A 97 -6.48 6.20 6.10
N LEU A 98 -6.65 7.39 5.51
CA LEU A 98 -5.54 8.14 4.94
C LEU A 98 -4.62 8.72 6.03
N ARG A 99 -5.19 9.14 7.18
CA ARG A 99 -4.42 9.70 8.29
C ARG A 99 -5.03 9.36 9.65
N GLY A 100 -4.74 8.18 10.16
CA GLY A 100 -5.18 7.69 11.48
C GLY A 100 -4.08 7.75 12.53
N ARG A 101 -4.46 7.55 13.79
CA ARG A 101 -3.53 7.38 14.92
C ARG A 101 -3.01 5.96 15.06
N GLU A 102 -3.74 5.00 14.52
CA GLU A 102 -3.40 3.60 14.42
C GLU A 102 -3.54 3.17 12.96
N PHE A 103 -2.49 2.59 12.38
CA PHE A 103 -2.46 2.20 10.97
C PHE A 103 -1.43 1.10 10.72
N VAL A 104 -1.65 0.32 9.69
CA VAL A 104 -0.69 -0.71 9.26
C VAL A 104 0.35 -0.08 8.35
N MET A 105 1.62 -0.37 8.63
CA MET A 105 2.77 0.04 7.84
C MET A 105 3.65 -1.17 7.52
N LYS A 106 4.17 -1.24 6.31
CA LYS A 106 5.35 -2.02 6.00
C LYS A 106 6.56 -1.11 6.23
N ASP A 107 7.42 -1.50 7.12
CA ASP A 107 8.69 -0.83 7.37
C ASP A 107 9.83 -1.82 7.13
N LEU A 108 10.75 -1.43 6.23
CA LEU A 108 11.95 -2.19 5.88
C LEU A 108 13.18 -1.38 6.31
N TYR A 109 14.18 -2.08 6.79
CA TYR A 109 15.45 -1.53 7.23
C TYR A 109 16.58 -2.30 6.58
N SER A 110 17.53 -1.60 5.98
CA SER A 110 18.71 -2.19 5.38
C SER A 110 19.99 -1.73 6.08
N PHE A 111 20.98 -2.61 6.12
CA PHE A 111 22.23 -2.41 6.85
C PHE A 111 23.40 -2.72 5.94
N HIS A 112 24.34 -1.79 5.81
CA HIS A 112 25.39 -1.79 4.80
C HIS A 112 26.74 -1.41 5.37
N LEU A 113 27.81 -1.91 4.74
CA LEU A 113 29.17 -1.55 5.09
C LEU A 113 29.62 -0.26 4.41
N THR A 114 29.22 -0.02 3.17
CA THR A 114 29.65 1.12 2.35
C THR A 114 28.48 1.96 1.84
N GLN A 115 28.74 3.24 1.57
CA GLN A 115 27.75 4.13 0.97
C GLN A 115 27.31 3.66 -0.43
N ALA A 116 28.25 3.11 -1.21
CA ALA A 116 27.93 2.60 -2.55
C ALA A 116 26.98 1.40 -2.51
N ASP A 117 27.12 0.52 -1.51
CA ASP A 117 26.22 -0.63 -1.34
C ASP A 117 24.83 -0.16 -0.86
N LEU A 118 24.78 0.79 0.08
CA LEU A 118 23.52 1.42 0.52
C LEU A 118 22.79 2.08 -0.67
N GLU A 119 23.51 2.86 -1.49
CA GLU A 119 22.93 3.53 -2.64
C GLU A 119 22.36 2.52 -3.67
N LEU A 120 23.10 1.46 -3.95
CA LEU A 120 22.63 0.39 -4.84
C LEU A 120 21.33 -0.25 -4.33
N PHE A 121 21.25 -0.52 -3.03
CA PHE A 121 20.04 -1.08 -2.41
C PHE A 121 18.90 -0.05 -2.43
N TYR A 122 19.20 1.21 -2.16
CA TYR A 122 18.23 2.31 -2.19
C TYR A 122 17.56 2.44 -3.55
N GLN A 123 18.34 2.39 -4.64
CA GLN A 123 17.79 2.43 -6.01
C GLN A 123 16.96 1.19 -6.33
N LYS A 124 17.39 0.00 -5.91
CA LYS A 124 16.59 -1.23 -6.05
C LYS A 124 15.27 -1.12 -5.31
N ALA A 125 15.30 -0.68 -4.05
CA ALA A 125 14.09 -0.48 -3.24
C ALA A 125 13.14 0.52 -3.89
N MET A 126 13.65 1.62 -4.47
CA MET A 126 12.86 2.59 -5.21
C MET A 126 12.11 1.95 -6.38
N GLN A 127 12.79 1.16 -7.20
CA GLN A 127 12.15 0.45 -8.32
C GLN A 127 11.13 -0.60 -7.85
N THR A 128 11.45 -1.34 -6.79
CA THR A 128 10.55 -2.31 -6.18
C THR A 128 9.26 -1.63 -5.67
N TYR A 129 9.36 -0.44 -5.07
CA TYR A 129 8.19 0.31 -4.62
C TYR A 129 7.30 0.74 -5.79
N LEU A 130 7.88 1.21 -6.87
CA LEU A 130 7.12 1.53 -8.09
C LEU A 130 6.35 0.30 -8.59
N GLN A 131 6.95 -0.89 -8.52
CA GLN A 131 6.28 -2.16 -8.88
C GLN A 131 5.14 -2.50 -7.92
N VAL A 132 5.35 -2.35 -6.60
CA VAL A 132 4.27 -2.54 -5.60
C VAL A 132 3.05 -1.68 -5.94
N PHE A 133 3.26 -0.39 -6.17
CA PHE A 133 2.16 0.54 -6.44
C PHE A 133 1.50 0.27 -7.79
N ALA A 134 2.27 -0.04 -8.83
CA ALA A 134 1.73 -0.42 -10.14
C ALA A 134 0.88 -1.70 -10.05
N ARG A 135 1.34 -2.72 -9.31
CA ARG A 135 0.56 -3.95 -9.05
C ARG A 135 -0.71 -3.67 -8.26
N CYS A 136 -0.72 -2.64 -7.42
CA CYS A 136 -1.92 -2.16 -6.73
C CYS A 136 -2.84 -1.29 -7.62
N GLY A 137 -2.49 -1.07 -8.89
CA GLY A 137 -3.27 -0.28 -9.85
C GLY A 137 -3.06 1.23 -9.72
N LEU A 138 -1.99 1.69 -9.07
CA LEU A 138 -1.69 3.09 -8.87
C LEU A 138 -0.51 3.55 -9.73
N GLN A 139 -0.66 4.73 -10.32
CA GLN A 139 0.46 5.46 -10.91
C GLN A 139 1.06 6.38 -9.85
N THR A 140 2.30 6.12 -9.49
CA THR A 140 3.02 6.92 -8.48
C THR A 140 4.19 7.67 -9.10
N LYS A 141 4.46 8.83 -8.51
CA LYS A 141 5.61 9.67 -8.82
C LYS A 141 6.62 9.59 -7.68
N VAL A 142 7.89 9.50 -8.01
CA VAL A 142 8.97 9.67 -7.03
C VAL A 142 9.25 11.17 -6.90
N VAL A 143 9.14 11.68 -5.68
CA VAL A 143 9.20 13.11 -5.37
C VAL A 143 10.28 13.34 -4.31
N GLU A 144 11.19 14.28 -4.57
CA GLU A 144 12.13 14.73 -3.53
C GLU A 144 11.39 15.45 -2.40
N ALA A 145 11.73 15.09 -1.17
CA ALA A 145 11.11 15.64 0.04
C ALA A 145 12.16 15.85 1.15
N SER A 146 11.76 16.50 2.21
CA SER A 146 12.60 16.68 3.39
C SER A 146 12.82 15.34 4.11
N GLY A 147 14.07 15.07 4.53
CA GLY A 147 14.38 13.92 5.38
C GLY A 147 13.87 14.05 6.83
N GLY A 148 13.36 15.22 7.21
CA GLY A 148 12.72 15.49 8.50
C GLY A 148 13.58 15.09 9.71
N ALA A 149 12.96 14.37 10.66
CA ALA A 149 13.62 13.90 11.88
C ALA A 149 14.57 12.69 11.62
N PHE A 150 14.55 12.09 10.44
CA PHE A 150 15.32 10.89 10.13
C PHE A 150 16.72 11.21 9.63
N THR A 151 16.85 12.10 8.67
CA THR A 151 18.12 12.44 8.02
C THR A 151 18.19 13.92 7.63
N LYS A 152 19.41 14.44 7.45
CA LYS A 152 19.64 15.78 6.88
C LYS A 152 19.68 15.78 5.35
N LYS A 153 19.69 14.59 4.73
CA LYS A 153 19.59 14.41 3.27
C LYS A 153 18.13 14.54 2.84
N PHE A 154 17.90 14.68 1.55
CA PHE A 154 16.58 14.50 0.98
C PHE A 154 16.11 13.06 1.14
N SER A 155 14.80 12.87 1.27
CA SER A 155 14.12 11.59 1.13
C SER A 155 13.42 11.54 -0.22
N HIS A 156 12.94 10.35 -0.61
CA HIS A 156 12.10 10.20 -1.79
C HIS A 156 10.75 9.63 -1.37
N GLU A 157 9.73 10.43 -1.64
CA GLU A 157 8.33 10.06 -1.42
C GLU A 157 7.73 9.48 -2.69
N PHE A 158 6.81 8.53 -2.50
CA PHE A 158 5.98 8.00 -3.58
C PHE A 158 4.61 8.63 -3.47
N GLN A 159 4.29 9.50 -4.42
CA GLN A 159 3.08 10.33 -4.40
C GLN A 159 2.09 9.87 -5.46
N VAL A 160 0.82 9.71 -5.07
CA VAL A 160 -0.32 9.53 -5.98
C VAL A 160 -1.04 10.85 -6.11
N LEU A 161 -1.15 11.38 -7.32
CA LEU A 161 -1.85 12.65 -7.55
C LEU A 161 -3.35 12.45 -7.45
N THR A 162 -3.99 13.18 -6.53
CA THR A 162 -5.44 13.18 -6.32
C THR A 162 -5.86 14.45 -5.59
N ASP A 163 -7.07 14.93 -5.82
CA ASP A 163 -7.62 16.13 -5.16
C ASP A 163 -7.81 15.94 -3.65
N ALA A 164 -7.92 14.68 -3.18
CA ALA A 164 -7.96 14.33 -1.76
C ALA A 164 -6.59 14.44 -1.07
N GLY A 165 -5.49 14.66 -1.85
CA GLY A 165 -4.14 14.79 -1.34
C GLY A 165 -3.94 16.00 -0.43
N GLU A 166 -3.08 15.83 0.57
CA GLU A 166 -2.69 16.88 1.51
C GLU A 166 -1.38 17.55 1.13
N ASP A 167 -0.49 16.81 0.46
CA ASP A 167 0.81 17.30 0.05
C ASP A 167 0.70 18.15 -1.22
N LYS A 168 1.49 19.20 -1.28
CA LYS A 168 1.59 20.08 -2.43
C LYS A 168 2.89 19.79 -3.17
N ILE A 169 2.77 19.35 -4.42
CA ILE A 169 3.88 18.84 -5.21
C ILE A 169 4.04 19.68 -6.47
N LEU A 170 5.23 20.17 -6.72
CA LEU A 170 5.61 20.81 -7.96
C LEU A 170 6.05 19.73 -8.95
N THR A 171 5.36 19.59 -10.08
CA THR A 171 5.62 18.53 -11.06
C THR A 171 5.33 18.98 -12.48
N SER A 172 5.89 18.25 -13.46
CA SER A 172 5.55 18.43 -14.88
C SER A 172 4.39 17.52 -15.31
N PRO A 173 3.69 17.83 -16.42
CA PRO A 173 2.64 16.99 -16.97
C PRO A 173 3.10 15.56 -17.28
N SER A 174 4.32 15.37 -17.79
CA SER A 174 4.90 14.04 -18.05
C SER A 174 5.32 13.29 -16.79
N TRP A 175 5.35 13.95 -15.64
CA TRP A 175 5.74 13.42 -14.34
C TRP A 175 7.19 12.93 -14.25
N MET A 176 8.06 13.45 -15.06
CA MET A 176 9.51 13.14 -15.00
C MET A 176 10.18 13.85 -13.83
N TYR A 177 9.64 15.01 -13.42
CA TYR A 177 10.13 15.81 -12.29
C TYR A 177 9.07 15.92 -11.19
N GLY A 178 9.49 15.92 -9.92
CA GLY A 178 8.62 16.20 -8.78
C GLY A 178 9.41 16.58 -7.53
N GLN A 179 8.99 17.67 -6.89
CA GLN A 179 9.49 18.09 -5.58
C GLN A 179 8.31 18.43 -4.66
N ASN A 180 8.40 18.03 -3.40
CA ASN A 180 7.47 18.47 -2.36
C ASN A 180 7.69 19.98 -2.10
N SER A 181 6.62 20.69 -1.77
CA SER A 181 6.66 22.14 -1.48
C SER A 181 7.65 22.53 -0.38
N GLU A 182 8.02 21.59 0.50
CA GLU A 182 8.98 21.82 1.58
C GLU A 182 10.43 22.01 1.07
N VAL A 183 10.74 21.46 -0.12
CA VAL A 183 12.09 21.45 -0.69
C VAL A 183 12.14 22.05 -2.10
N ALA A 184 11.00 22.46 -2.65
CA ALA A 184 10.93 23.01 -4.00
C ALA A 184 11.77 24.29 -4.14
N THR A 185 12.63 24.29 -5.16
CA THR A 185 13.51 25.41 -5.51
C THR A 185 13.06 26.17 -6.76
N LEU A 186 12.10 25.61 -7.48
CA LEU A 186 11.47 26.18 -8.67
C LEU A 186 10.03 26.60 -8.36
N GLU A 187 9.43 27.38 -9.26
CA GLU A 187 8.09 27.92 -9.13
C GLU A 187 7.15 27.39 -10.22
N GLU A 188 5.85 27.58 -10.02
CA GLU A 188 4.85 27.29 -11.04
C GLU A 188 5.09 28.12 -12.31
N GLY A 189 5.08 27.45 -13.46
CA GLY A 189 5.36 28.06 -14.76
C GLY A 189 6.83 28.04 -15.17
N ASP A 190 7.76 27.64 -14.29
CA ASP A 190 9.14 27.38 -14.66
C ASP A 190 9.24 26.20 -15.65
N ALA A 191 10.32 26.17 -16.42
CA ALA A 191 10.61 25.04 -17.29
C ALA A 191 10.98 23.80 -16.46
N CYS A 192 10.48 22.63 -16.83
CA CYS A 192 10.87 21.38 -16.19
C CYS A 192 12.36 21.09 -16.46
N PRO A 193 13.16 20.78 -15.43
CA PRO A 193 14.58 20.46 -15.62
C PRO A 193 14.82 19.28 -16.56
N ASP A 194 13.98 18.26 -16.53
CA ASP A 194 14.10 17.05 -17.35
C ASP A 194 13.52 17.24 -18.76
N HIS A 195 12.48 18.09 -18.89
CA HIS A 195 11.74 18.39 -20.13
C HIS A 195 11.50 19.90 -20.25
N PRO A 196 12.47 20.67 -20.76
CA PRO A 196 12.38 22.14 -20.80
C PRO A 196 11.20 22.70 -21.60
N GLU A 197 10.58 21.91 -22.46
CA GLU A 197 9.36 22.22 -23.20
C GLU A 197 8.09 22.19 -22.33
N GLU A 198 8.14 21.50 -21.18
CA GLU A 198 7.04 21.44 -20.24
C GLU A 198 7.16 22.51 -19.15
N LYS A 199 6.00 22.94 -18.65
CA LYS A 199 5.92 23.88 -17.52
C LYS A 199 5.54 23.15 -16.26
N LEU A 200 6.17 23.52 -15.15
CA LEU A 200 5.84 22.99 -13.84
C LEU A 200 4.51 23.54 -13.32
N GLU A 201 3.75 22.68 -12.68
CA GLU A 201 2.48 23.01 -12.04
C GLU A 201 2.38 22.41 -10.64
N TRP A 202 1.65 23.10 -9.75
CA TRP A 202 1.34 22.57 -8.43
C TRP A 202 0.18 21.59 -8.50
N ARG A 203 0.39 20.41 -7.97
CA ARG A 203 -0.64 19.37 -7.84
C ARG A 203 -0.74 18.91 -6.39
N LYS A 204 -1.89 18.34 -6.03
CA LYS A 204 -2.04 17.66 -4.75
C LYS A 204 -1.70 16.18 -4.88
N GLY A 205 -1.09 15.62 -3.83
CA GLY A 205 -0.75 14.22 -3.77
C GLY A 205 -0.98 13.60 -2.40
N VAL A 206 -1.05 12.28 -2.40
CA VAL A 206 -1.03 11.45 -1.19
C VAL A 206 0.27 10.67 -1.17
N GLU A 207 1.08 10.84 -0.13
CA GLU A 207 2.28 10.04 0.12
C GLU A 207 1.87 8.61 0.51
N VAL A 208 2.17 7.63 -0.33
CA VAL A 208 1.90 6.21 -0.07
C VAL A 208 3.12 5.44 0.41
N GLY A 209 4.31 5.98 0.21
CA GLY A 209 5.57 5.43 0.69
C GLY A 209 6.66 6.48 0.75
N ASN A 210 7.70 6.23 1.55
CA ASN A 210 8.87 7.09 1.67
C ASN A 210 10.11 6.26 1.97
N ILE A 211 11.26 6.67 1.44
CA ILE A 211 12.55 6.00 1.61
C ILE A 211 13.63 6.99 2.04
N PHE A 212 14.49 6.56 2.96
CA PHE A 212 15.48 7.40 3.64
C PHE A 212 16.86 6.75 3.64
N ASP A 213 17.90 7.53 3.33
CA ASP A 213 19.28 7.22 3.70
C ASP A 213 19.53 7.79 5.11
N LEU A 214 19.60 6.92 6.10
CA LEU A 214 19.81 7.29 7.51
C LEU A 214 21.28 7.51 7.86
N GLY A 215 22.21 7.13 6.97
CA GLY A 215 23.64 7.10 7.26
C GLY A 215 23.97 6.22 8.47
N SER A 216 24.90 6.66 9.33
CA SER A 216 25.31 5.95 10.54
C SER A 216 24.58 6.39 11.81
N LYS A 217 23.65 7.36 11.73
CA LYS A 217 23.01 8.02 12.90
C LYS A 217 22.50 7.03 13.96
N PHE A 218 21.70 6.04 13.55
CA PHE A 218 21.13 5.06 14.49
C PHE A 218 22.17 3.99 14.88
N ALA A 219 23.03 3.58 13.96
CA ALA A 219 24.10 2.64 14.24
C ALA A 219 25.06 3.19 15.29
N GLU A 220 25.44 4.46 15.22
CA GLU A 220 26.27 5.14 16.22
C GLU A 220 25.56 5.24 17.57
N ALA A 221 24.27 5.61 17.60
CA ALA A 221 23.48 5.72 18.83
C ALA A 221 23.43 4.39 19.61
N PHE A 222 23.36 3.26 18.91
CA PHE A 222 23.33 1.92 19.51
C PHE A 222 24.68 1.20 19.49
N ASP A 223 25.75 1.86 19.06
CA ASP A 223 27.08 1.26 18.96
C ASP A 223 27.07 0.00 18.05
N LEU A 224 26.32 0.04 16.94
CA LEU A 224 26.32 -0.99 15.90
C LEU A 224 27.48 -0.72 14.93
N ALA A 225 28.56 -1.46 15.10
CA ALA A 225 29.75 -1.39 14.27
C ALA A 225 30.29 -2.79 14.00
N VAL A 226 30.92 -2.97 12.87
CA VAL A 226 31.58 -4.23 12.47
C VAL A 226 33.08 -4.00 12.25
N THR A 227 33.84 -5.09 12.33
CA THR A 227 35.26 -5.08 11.92
C THR A 227 35.31 -5.34 10.41
N ASN A 228 35.90 -4.40 9.65
CA ASN A 228 36.09 -4.50 8.20
C ASN A 228 37.26 -5.44 7.81
N GLU A 229 37.55 -5.59 6.53
CA GLU A 229 38.64 -6.46 6.04
C GLU A 229 40.03 -5.99 6.50
N ALA A 230 40.21 -4.70 6.75
CA ALA A 230 41.45 -4.12 7.23
C ALA A 230 41.64 -4.27 8.77
N GLY A 231 40.65 -4.89 9.47
CA GLY A 231 40.69 -5.02 10.94
C GLY A 231 40.22 -3.75 11.67
N GLU A 232 39.67 -2.77 10.99
CA GLU A 232 39.21 -1.51 11.58
C GLU A 232 37.74 -1.59 11.96
N ARG A 233 37.37 -0.93 13.06
CA ARG A 233 35.98 -0.85 13.50
C ARG A 233 35.25 0.26 12.75
N GLN A 234 34.17 -0.07 12.08
CA GLN A 234 33.41 0.82 11.23
C GLN A 234 31.92 0.77 11.61
N PRO A 235 31.25 1.94 11.80
CA PRO A 235 29.79 1.97 11.99
C PRO A 235 29.07 1.47 10.75
N VAL A 236 27.95 0.79 10.95
CA VAL A 236 27.06 0.30 9.89
C VAL A 236 26.23 1.45 9.34
N LEU A 237 26.01 1.49 8.04
CA LEU A 237 25.11 2.43 7.38
C LEU A 237 23.71 1.83 7.28
N MET A 238 22.69 2.65 7.45
CA MET A 238 21.30 2.20 7.48
C MET A 238 20.45 2.93 6.44
N GLY A 239 19.52 2.18 5.83
CA GLY A 239 18.39 2.72 5.08
C GLY A 239 17.07 2.35 5.76
N CYS A 240 16.05 3.20 5.59
CA CYS A 240 14.69 2.98 6.10
C CYS A 240 13.69 3.21 4.95
N TYR A 241 12.72 2.31 4.82
CA TYR A 241 11.83 2.28 3.66
C TYR A 241 10.41 1.92 4.11
N GLY A 242 9.49 2.90 4.08
CA GLY A 242 8.13 2.78 4.60
C GLY A 242 7.06 2.75 3.51
N ILE A 243 6.03 1.91 3.68
CA ILE A 243 4.77 1.95 2.91
C ILE A 243 3.62 1.98 3.91
N GLY A 244 2.76 2.99 3.82
CA GLY A 244 1.54 3.08 4.61
C GLY A 244 0.44 2.16 4.05
N VAL A 245 0.36 0.91 4.50
CA VAL A 245 -0.57 -0.11 3.96
C VAL A 245 -2.03 0.35 4.06
N SER A 246 -2.45 0.84 5.24
CA SER A 246 -3.80 1.36 5.42
C SER A 246 -4.07 2.57 4.53
N ARG A 247 -3.09 3.51 4.44
CA ARG A 247 -3.16 4.69 3.58
C ARG A 247 -3.23 4.29 2.10
N LEU A 248 -2.48 3.27 1.69
CA LEU A 248 -2.48 2.77 0.32
C LEU A 248 -3.88 2.28 -0.10
N VAL A 249 -4.59 1.56 0.77
CA VAL A 249 -6.00 1.14 0.50
C VAL A 249 -6.90 2.37 0.31
N GLY A 250 -6.80 3.36 1.19
CA GLY A 250 -7.57 4.61 1.05
C GLY A 250 -7.23 5.37 -0.24
N THR A 251 -5.95 5.40 -0.61
CA THR A 251 -5.49 6.07 -1.83
C THR A 251 -5.99 5.35 -3.10
N ILE A 252 -6.06 4.01 -3.09
CA ILE A 252 -6.67 3.25 -4.20
C ILE A 252 -8.12 3.69 -4.40
N VAL A 253 -8.90 3.81 -3.33
CA VAL A 253 -10.29 4.26 -3.41
C VAL A 253 -10.40 5.69 -3.95
N GLU A 254 -9.52 6.59 -3.48
CA GLU A 254 -9.51 8.00 -3.93
C GLU A 254 -9.01 8.18 -5.37
N ALA A 255 -8.16 7.30 -5.86
CA ALA A 255 -7.63 7.38 -7.22
C ALA A 255 -8.46 6.59 -8.24
N CYS A 256 -9.19 5.57 -7.77
CA CYS A 256 -9.90 4.61 -8.62
C CYS A 256 -11.41 4.61 -8.29
N HIS A 257 -12.12 5.68 -8.68
CA HIS A 257 -13.57 5.80 -8.53
C HIS A 257 -14.20 6.60 -9.67
N ASP A 258 -15.51 6.54 -9.78
CA ASP A 258 -16.34 7.43 -10.57
C ASP A 258 -17.51 7.98 -9.71
N GLU A 259 -18.44 8.71 -10.31
CA GLU A 259 -19.61 9.27 -9.63
C GLU A 259 -20.54 8.20 -8.99
N ARG A 260 -20.43 6.93 -9.40
CA ARG A 260 -21.26 5.82 -8.92
C ARG A 260 -20.63 5.07 -7.75
N GLY A 261 -19.30 5.10 -7.61
CA GLY A 261 -18.60 4.41 -6.54
C GLY A 261 -17.18 3.99 -6.90
N ILE A 262 -16.65 3.03 -6.17
CA ILE A 262 -15.29 2.53 -6.31
C ILE A 262 -15.12 1.77 -7.64
N ILE A 263 -13.89 1.80 -8.16
CA ILE A 263 -13.43 0.97 -9.30
C ILE A 263 -12.19 0.21 -8.83
N TRP A 264 -12.38 -0.91 -8.15
CA TRP A 264 -11.24 -1.67 -7.65
C TRP A 264 -10.36 -2.21 -8.77
N PRO A 265 -9.02 -1.97 -8.73
CA PRO A 265 -8.08 -2.72 -9.56
C PRO A 265 -8.18 -4.22 -9.25
N LYS A 266 -8.13 -5.08 -10.27
CA LYS A 266 -8.35 -6.53 -10.17
C LYS A 266 -7.50 -7.20 -9.08
N ASN A 267 -6.22 -6.81 -8.98
CA ASN A 267 -5.26 -7.44 -8.06
C ASN A 267 -5.54 -7.17 -6.59
N VAL A 268 -6.26 -6.10 -6.26
CA VAL A 268 -6.50 -5.65 -4.88
C VAL A 268 -7.99 -5.60 -4.52
N ALA A 269 -8.87 -5.88 -5.45
CA ALA A 269 -10.31 -5.96 -5.20
C ALA A 269 -10.61 -6.97 -4.08
N PRO A 270 -11.47 -6.64 -3.09
CA PRO A 270 -11.79 -7.54 -1.98
C PRO A 270 -12.38 -8.86 -2.45
N TYR A 271 -13.19 -8.82 -3.52
CA TYR A 271 -13.66 -9.95 -4.29
C TYR A 271 -13.43 -9.67 -5.77
N GLN A 272 -13.29 -10.70 -6.59
CA GLN A 272 -13.05 -10.56 -8.02
C GLN A 272 -14.35 -10.42 -8.81
N VAL A 273 -15.40 -11.04 -8.30
CA VAL A 273 -16.73 -11.13 -8.95
C VAL A 273 -17.82 -10.79 -7.94
N GLU A 274 -18.80 -9.99 -8.37
CA GLU A 274 -20.09 -9.87 -7.71
C GLU A 274 -21.13 -10.66 -8.48
N LEU A 275 -21.76 -11.64 -7.83
CA LEU A 275 -22.86 -12.43 -8.39
C LEU A 275 -24.17 -11.91 -7.81
N ILE A 276 -25.06 -11.44 -8.68
CA ILE A 276 -26.40 -10.96 -8.29
C ILE A 276 -27.46 -11.94 -8.77
N SER A 277 -28.31 -12.43 -7.89
CA SER A 277 -29.53 -13.14 -8.26
C SER A 277 -30.75 -12.22 -8.14
N LEU A 278 -31.48 -12.03 -9.25
CA LEU A 278 -32.70 -11.22 -9.27
C LEU A 278 -33.93 -12.12 -9.02
N ARG A 279 -34.88 -11.58 -8.26
CA ARG A 279 -36.09 -12.30 -7.89
C ARG A 279 -37.08 -12.42 -9.07
N SER A 280 -37.67 -13.60 -9.24
CA SER A 280 -38.86 -13.84 -10.09
C SER A 280 -40.11 -13.99 -9.24
N LYS A 281 -41.26 -13.63 -9.81
CA LYS A 281 -42.60 -13.89 -9.22
C LYS A 281 -43.06 -15.31 -9.50
N ASP A 282 -42.54 -15.97 -10.51
CA ASP A 282 -42.78 -17.36 -10.86
C ASP A 282 -41.92 -18.26 -9.96
N GLU A 283 -42.54 -19.14 -9.20
CA GLU A 283 -41.84 -20.00 -8.22
C GLU A 283 -40.87 -20.99 -8.89
N ALA A 284 -41.24 -21.55 -10.05
CA ALA A 284 -40.36 -22.48 -10.79
C ALA A 284 -39.13 -21.76 -11.35
N MET A 285 -39.35 -20.56 -11.86
CA MET A 285 -38.24 -19.69 -12.34
C MET A 285 -37.35 -19.22 -11.18
N GLN A 286 -37.95 -18.90 -10.02
CA GLN A 286 -37.19 -18.53 -8.84
C GLN A 286 -36.29 -19.67 -8.37
N ALA A 287 -36.81 -20.90 -8.33
CA ALA A 287 -36.01 -22.09 -8.00
C ALA A 287 -34.84 -22.28 -8.97
N ARG A 288 -35.07 -22.10 -10.28
CA ARG A 288 -34.04 -22.19 -11.31
C ARG A 288 -32.98 -21.07 -11.17
N ILE A 289 -33.39 -19.84 -10.87
CA ILE A 289 -32.45 -18.73 -10.62
C ILE A 289 -31.53 -19.08 -9.46
N SER A 290 -32.11 -19.59 -8.36
CA SER A 290 -31.34 -19.96 -7.17
C SER A 290 -30.38 -21.13 -7.44
N GLU A 291 -30.83 -22.14 -8.18
CA GLU A 291 -29.99 -23.29 -8.56
C GLU A 291 -28.80 -22.86 -9.44
N VAL A 292 -29.07 -22.06 -10.49
CA VAL A 292 -28.01 -21.58 -11.39
C VAL A 292 -27.03 -20.64 -10.66
N ALA A 293 -27.52 -19.71 -9.83
CA ALA A 293 -26.66 -18.82 -9.06
C ALA A 293 -25.77 -19.58 -8.08
N LEU A 294 -26.34 -20.58 -7.37
CA LEU A 294 -25.57 -21.44 -6.47
C LEU A 294 -24.51 -22.25 -7.24
N GLY A 295 -24.90 -22.86 -8.37
CA GLY A 295 -23.97 -23.62 -9.21
C GLY A 295 -22.79 -22.76 -9.71
N LEU A 296 -23.06 -21.55 -10.22
CA LEU A 296 -22.02 -20.62 -10.65
C LEU A 296 -21.13 -20.20 -9.48
N TYR A 297 -21.70 -19.88 -8.31
CA TYR A 297 -20.95 -19.54 -7.12
C TYR A 297 -19.97 -20.65 -6.74
N GLU A 298 -20.49 -21.90 -6.64
CA GLU A 298 -19.67 -23.06 -6.26
C GLU A 298 -18.58 -23.35 -7.28
N ASP A 299 -18.87 -23.27 -8.58
CA ASP A 299 -17.91 -23.58 -9.64
C ASP A 299 -16.79 -22.52 -9.72
N LEU A 300 -17.12 -21.23 -9.55
CA LEU A 300 -16.14 -20.17 -9.47
C LEU A 300 -15.24 -20.32 -8.23
N MET A 301 -15.85 -20.63 -7.06
CA MET A 301 -15.10 -20.88 -5.81
C MET A 301 -14.16 -22.10 -5.92
N LYS A 302 -14.56 -23.17 -6.62
CA LYS A 302 -13.69 -24.33 -6.88
C LYS A 302 -12.45 -23.98 -7.70
N GLN A 303 -12.53 -22.94 -8.55
CA GLN A 303 -11.39 -22.40 -9.33
C GLN A 303 -10.56 -21.40 -8.51
N GLY A 304 -10.87 -21.16 -7.24
CA GLY A 304 -10.17 -20.19 -6.39
C GLY A 304 -10.55 -18.74 -6.66
N ILE A 305 -11.64 -18.48 -7.39
CA ILE A 305 -12.15 -17.15 -7.68
C ILE A 305 -13.02 -16.68 -6.51
N GLU A 306 -12.71 -15.51 -5.95
CA GLU A 306 -13.45 -14.94 -4.82
C GLU A 306 -14.71 -14.23 -5.32
N VAL A 307 -15.87 -14.69 -4.84
CA VAL A 307 -17.20 -14.22 -5.26
C VAL A 307 -17.94 -13.61 -4.09
N LEU A 308 -18.45 -12.40 -4.24
CA LEU A 308 -19.47 -11.81 -3.38
C LEU A 308 -20.84 -12.09 -4.00
N TRP A 309 -21.66 -12.91 -3.34
CA TRP A 309 -23.00 -13.21 -3.83
C TRP A 309 -24.07 -12.37 -3.12
N ASP A 310 -24.76 -11.50 -3.88
CA ASP A 310 -25.94 -10.78 -3.40
C ASP A 310 -27.21 -11.62 -3.61
N ASP A 311 -27.56 -12.40 -2.60
CA ASP A 311 -28.74 -13.25 -2.52
C ASP A 311 -29.93 -12.59 -1.80
N ARG A 312 -29.86 -11.29 -1.44
CA ARG A 312 -30.89 -10.58 -0.68
C ARG A 312 -32.26 -10.67 -1.37
N ALA A 313 -33.19 -11.37 -0.72
CA ALA A 313 -34.53 -11.61 -1.26
C ALA A 313 -35.40 -10.34 -1.32
N ASN A 314 -35.19 -9.37 -0.44
CA ASN A 314 -36.02 -8.18 -0.27
C ASN A 314 -35.48 -6.93 -0.95
N ALA A 315 -34.26 -6.96 -1.50
CA ALA A 315 -33.69 -5.84 -2.23
C ALA A 315 -34.22 -5.79 -3.67
N SER A 316 -34.55 -4.60 -4.14
CA SER A 316 -34.96 -4.39 -5.53
C SER A 316 -33.77 -4.51 -6.49
N PRO A 317 -34.01 -4.81 -7.78
CA PRO A 317 -32.90 -4.83 -8.76
C PRO A 317 -32.12 -3.51 -8.80
N GLY A 318 -32.80 -2.38 -8.73
CA GLY A 318 -32.14 -1.06 -8.72
C GLY A 318 -31.23 -0.85 -7.51
N GLU A 319 -31.66 -1.28 -6.34
CA GLU A 319 -30.86 -1.24 -5.11
C GLU A 319 -29.63 -2.14 -5.21
N LYS A 320 -29.77 -3.39 -5.67
CA LYS A 320 -28.63 -4.30 -5.89
C LYS A 320 -27.61 -3.74 -6.87
N PHE A 321 -28.07 -3.13 -7.97
CA PHE A 321 -27.17 -2.51 -8.95
C PHE A 321 -26.48 -1.27 -8.43
N ALA A 322 -27.17 -0.44 -7.63
CA ALA A 322 -26.57 0.73 -7.00
C ALA A 322 -25.50 0.33 -5.99
N ASP A 323 -25.78 -0.69 -5.16
CA ASP A 323 -24.82 -1.22 -4.20
C ASP A 323 -23.61 -1.84 -4.93
N ALA A 324 -23.83 -2.59 -6.01
CA ALA A 324 -22.76 -3.17 -6.82
C ALA A 324 -21.85 -2.11 -7.44
N ASP A 325 -22.43 -1.05 -8.00
CA ASP A 325 -21.64 0.06 -8.54
C ASP A 325 -20.88 0.82 -7.45
N LEU A 326 -21.48 0.97 -6.24
CA LEU A 326 -20.86 1.60 -5.08
C LEU A 326 -19.69 0.78 -4.52
N ILE A 327 -19.88 -0.54 -4.34
CA ILE A 327 -18.86 -1.49 -3.89
C ILE A 327 -17.73 -1.56 -4.93
N GLY A 328 -18.08 -1.61 -6.22
CA GLY A 328 -17.17 -1.44 -7.33
C GLY A 328 -16.25 -2.61 -7.64
N LEU A 329 -16.71 -3.85 -7.46
CA LEU A 329 -15.94 -5.05 -7.83
C LEU A 329 -15.69 -5.11 -9.34
N PRO A 330 -14.58 -5.70 -9.79
CA PRO A 330 -14.15 -5.66 -11.20
C PRO A 330 -15.17 -6.22 -12.19
N LEU A 331 -15.88 -7.27 -11.79
CA LEU A 331 -16.85 -7.96 -12.62
C LEU A 331 -18.17 -8.18 -11.87
N ARG A 332 -19.30 -7.86 -12.51
CA ARG A 332 -20.65 -8.19 -12.05
C ARG A 332 -21.29 -9.20 -12.98
N LEU A 333 -21.79 -10.29 -12.40
CA LEU A 333 -22.63 -11.30 -13.07
C LEU A 333 -24.06 -11.21 -12.54
N VAL A 334 -25.08 -11.26 -13.44
CA VAL A 334 -26.48 -11.21 -13.02
C VAL A 334 -27.24 -12.41 -13.55
N VAL A 335 -27.81 -13.21 -12.64
CA VAL A 335 -28.74 -14.30 -12.94
C VAL A 335 -30.16 -13.76 -12.77
N SER A 336 -30.94 -13.78 -13.84
CA SER A 336 -32.31 -13.28 -13.86
C SER A 336 -33.20 -14.12 -14.79
N GLU A 337 -34.51 -14.02 -14.62
CA GLU A 337 -35.49 -14.66 -15.49
C GLU A 337 -35.23 -14.35 -16.95
N LYS A 338 -34.97 -13.06 -17.30
CA LYS A 338 -34.67 -12.62 -18.67
C LYS A 338 -33.46 -13.36 -19.24
N MET A 339 -32.37 -13.44 -18.46
CA MET A 339 -31.14 -14.06 -18.91
C MET A 339 -31.28 -15.58 -19.04
N LEU A 340 -31.96 -16.24 -18.10
CA LEU A 340 -32.14 -17.69 -18.15
C LEU A 340 -33.06 -18.18 -19.29
N LYS A 341 -33.96 -17.35 -19.80
CA LYS A 341 -34.71 -17.65 -21.03
C LYS A 341 -33.81 -17.77 -22.24
N GLU A 342 -32.66 -17.07 -22.25
CA GLU A 342 -31.65 -17.10 -23.30
C GLU A 342 -30.48 -18.04 -22.98
N ASN A 343 -30.61 -18.86 -21.92
CA ASN A 343 -29.53 -19.71 -21.36
C ASN A 343 -28.23 -18.95 -21.16
N SER A 344 -28.29 -17.77 -20.55
CA SER A 344 -27.19 -16.81 -20.41
C SER A 344 -27.23 -16.13 -19.06
N VAL A 345 -26.15 -15.38 -18.74
CA VAL A 345 -26.05 -14.40 -17.64
C VAL A 345 -25.72 -13.03 -18.22
N GLU A 346 -26.04 -11.97 -17.49
CA GLU A 346 -25.51 -10.66 -17.76
C GLU A 346 -24.09 -10.55 -17.21
N TRP A 347 -23.16 -10.11 -18.03
CA TRP A 347 -21.77 -9.86 -17.72
C TRP A 347 -21.49 -8.37 -17.82
N LYS A 348 -21.00 -7.74 -16.77
CA LYS A 348 -20.62 -6.34 -16.80
C LYS A 348 -19.32 -6.09 -16.04
N GLU A 349 -18.31 -5.67 -16.77
CA GLU A 349 -17.09 -5.15 -16.16
C GLU A 349 -17.35 -3.75 -15.57
N ARG A 350 -16.83 -3.49 -14.36
CA ARG A 350 -17.08 -2.21 -13.65
C ARG A 350 -16.66 -0.98 -14.45
N VAL A 351 -15.58 -1.07 -15.20
CA VAL A 351 -15.03 0.01 -16.02
C VAL A 351 -15.81 0.24 -17.33
N LYS A 352 -16.63 -0.73 -17.78
CA LYS A 352 -17.40 -0.62 -19.03
C LYS A 352 -18.77 -0.03 -18.78
N LEU A 353 -19.28 0.75 -19.74
CA LEU A 353 -20.63 1.31 -19.66
C LEU A 353 -21.70 0.26 -19.95
N GLU A 354 -21.44 -0.64 -20.90
CA GLU A 354 -22.42 -1.61 -21.40
C GLU A 354 -22.19 -2.99 -20.79
N ALA A 355 -23.29 -3.69 -20.56
CA ALA A 355 -23.30 -5.10 -20.20
C ALA A 355 -23.44 -5.94 -21.48
N GLN A 356 -22.95 -7.17 -21.44
CA GLN A 356 -23.11 -8.18 -22.49
C GLN A 356 -23.76 -9.43 -21.95
N MET A 357 -24.34 -10.25 -22.83
CA MET A 357 -24.84 -11.57 -22.50
C MET A 357 -23.75 -12.62 -22.76
N VAL A 358 -23.54 -13.51 -21.77
CA VAL A 358 -22.63 -14.64 -21.89
C VAL A 358 -23.41 -15.93 -21.65
N LYS A 359 -23.17 -16.95 -22.45
CA LYS A 359 -23.81 -18.25 -22.27
C LYS A 359 -23.40 -18.92 -20.98
N LEU A 360 -24.32 -19.62 -20.31
CA LEU A 360 -24.04 -20.25 -19.01
C LEU A 360 -22.86 -21.22 -19.06
N GLU A 361 -22.69 -21.93 -20.14
CA GLU A 361 -21.61 -22.90 -20.38
C GLU A 361 -20.23 -22.25 -20.44
N ASP A 362 -20.14 -20.97 -20.86
CA ASP A 362 -18.87 -20.26 -21.09
C ASP A 362 -18.45 -19.39 -19.89
N VAL A 363 -19.38 -19.12 -18.96
CA VAL A 363 -19.17 -18.12 -17.88
C VAL A 363 -17.95 -18.41 -17.04
N VAL A 364 -17.80 -19.65 -16.59
CA VAL A 364 -16.75 -20.03 -15.63
C VAL A 364 -15.36 -19.92 -16.27
N GLU A 365 -15.22 -20.34 -17.52
CA GLU A 365 -13.99 -20.21 -18.30
C GLU A 365 -13.64 -18.74 -18.54
N MET A 366 -14.59 -17.94 -19.02
CA MET A 366 -14.40 -16.51 -19.28
C MET A 366 -14.05 -15.72 -18.02
N VAL A 367 -14.65 -16.07 -16.86
CA VAL A 367 -14.27 -15.43 -15.58
C VAL A 367 -12.83 -15.78 -15.22
N GLY A 368 -12.41 -17.04 -15.40
CA GLY A 368 -11.04 -17.46 -15.17
C GLY A 368 -10.03 -16.67 -16.01
N GLU A 369 -10.30 -16.48 -17.29
CA GLU A 369 -9.49 -15.66 -18.21
C GLU A 369 -9.48 -14.18 -17.79
N PHE A 370 -10.65 -13.63 -17.45
CA PHE A 370 -10.78 -12.24 -17.01
C PHE A 370 -9.99 -11.95 -15.75
N VAL A 371 -10.02 -12.86 -14.77
CA VAL A 371 -9.31 -12.68 -13.50
C VAL A 371 -7.80 -12.83 -13.66
N SER A 372 -7.36 -13.66 -14.62
CA SER A 372 -5.93 -13.92 -14.87
C SER A 372 -5.26 -12.87 -15.76
N SER A 373 -6.03 -12.05 -16.46
CA SER A 373 -5.55 -10.95 -17.32
C SER A 373 -5.33 -9.66 -16.53
#